data_31c295936c8a3178166fe3eed1d9f1d2
#
_entry.id   31c295936c8a3178166fe3eed1d9f1d2
#
_cell.length_a   1.000
_cell.length_b   1.000
_cell.length_c   1.000
_cell.angle_alpha   90.00
_cell.angle_beta   90.00
_cell.angle_gamma   90.00
#
_symmetry.space_group_name_H-M   'P 1'
#
loop_
_entity.id
_entity.type
_entity.pdbx_description
1 polymer ?
#
loop_
_entity_poly.entity_id
_entity_poly.type
_entity_poly.pdbx_seq_one_letter_code
_entity_poly.pdbx_strand_id
1 'polypeptide(L)'
;GLVLALTHVYSAYPAVKEAKARIAKGELGKLRRVYVEYTQGWLSERIELLGGNNAGWRTDPKRSGKAGCIGDIGTHAWHLSEYITGLKVKELCADLKAFVPGRPIDDDGAAFLRYENDVTGVLTATQIGTGEANNIRIRIYGEKGGLEWRQMEPNTLTLRWRDRPTEILDIGNNGY
;
A
#
# COMPACT_ATOMS: atom_id res chain seq x y z
N GLY A 1 27.84 -3.30 15.64
CA GLY A 1 26.59 -3.96 15.29
C GLY A 1 26.37 -3.97 13.79
N LEU A 2 25.55 -4.88 13.28
CA LEU A 2 25.18 -4.94 11.86
C LEU A 2 24.01 -3.97 11.59
N VAL A 3 24.01 -3.34 10.41
CA VAL A 3 22.89 -2.51 9.95
C VAL A 3 21.92 -3.39 9.17
N LEU A 4 20.66 -3.39 9.59
CA LEU A 4 19.54 -4.01 8.87
C LEU A 4 18.72 -2.92 8.21
N ALA A 5 18.50 -3.01 6.91
CA ALA A 5 17.64 -2.11 6.16
C ALA A 5 16.54 -2.90 5.44
N LEU A 6 15.28 -2.44 5.57
CA LEU A 6 14.13 -3.00 4.84
C LEU A 6 13.75 -2.05 3.70
N THR A 7 13.69 -2.59 2.48
CA THR A 7 13.51 -1.81 1.26
C THR A 7 12.02 -1.53 0.98
N HIS A 8 11.45 -0.51 1.61
CA HIS A 8 10.12 0.02 1.30
C HIS A 8 10.21 1.12 0.24
N VAL A 9 10.42 0.72 -1.03
CA VAL A 9 10.76 1.62 -2.15
C VAL A 9 9.73 2.70 -2.45
N TYR A 10 8.46 2.48 -2.15
CA TYR A 10 7.38 3.41 -2.52
C TYR A 10 7.46 4.76 -1.80
N SER A 11 8.04 4.82 -0.63
CA SER A 11 8.29 6.08 0.08
C SER A 11 9.35 6.97 -0.59
N ALA A 12 10.12 6.43 -1.54
CA ALA A 12 11.14 7.19 -2.25
C ALA A 12 10.60 8.04 -3.41
N TYR A 13 9.39 7.73 -3.92
CA TYR A 13 8.80 8.49 -5.02
C TYR A 13 8.58 9.97 -4.67
N PRO A 14 8.94 10.91 -5.56
CA PRO A 14 8.77 12.34 -5.31
C PRO A 14 7.31 12.71 -4.98
N ALA A 15 6.33 12.18 -5.72
CA ALA A 15 4.92 12.42 -5.46
C ALA A 15 4.46 11.92 -4.07
N VAL A 16 5.04 10.83 -3.57
CA VAL A 16 4.77 10.32 -2.22
C VAL A 16 5.37 11.23 -1.15
N LYS A 17 6.58 11.77 -1.38
CA LYS A 17 7.21 12.75 -0.49
C LYS A 17 6.42 14.05 -0.44
N GLU A 18 5.92 14.51 -1.59
CA GLU A 18 5.04 15.69 -1.67
C GLU A 18 3.72 15.46 -0.91
N ALA A 19 3.08 14.29 -1.10
CA ALA A 19 1.88 13.93 -0.35
C ALA A 19 2.11 14.02 1.17
N LYS A 20 3.22 13.48 1.65
CA LYS A 20 3.63 13.58 3.06
C LYS A 20 3.84 15.04 3.50
N ALA A 21 4.52 15.83 2.70
CA ALA A 21 4.80 17.24 3.02
C ALA A 21 3.51 18.06 3.14
N ARG A 22 2.52 17.84 2.27
CA ARG A 22 1.22 18.52 2.31
C ARG A 22 0.41 18.14 3.53
N ILE A 23 0.39 16.86 3.89
CA ILE A 23 -0.25 16.40 5.14
C ILE A 23 0.42 17.04 6.36
N ALA A 24 1.74 17.03 6.40
CA ALA A 24 2.50 17.62 7.51
C ALA A 24 2.26 19.13 7.66
N LYS A 25 2.00 19.87 6.56
CA LYS A 25 1.58 21.28 6.56
C LYS A 25 0.11 21.48 6.98
N GLY A 26 -0.65 20.41 7.20
CA GLY A 26 -2.06 20.48 7.59
C GLY A 26 -3.02 20.94 6.48
N GLU A 27 -2.61 20.85 5.22
CA GLU A 27 -3.41 21.33 4.08
C GLU A 27 -4.76 20.60 3.96
N LEU A 28 -4.81 19.29 4.28
CA LEU A 28 -6.05 18.50 4.26
C LEU A 28 -6.94 18.67 5.50
N GLY A 29 -6.48 19.43 6.52
CA GLY A 29 -7.13 19.52 7.82
C GLY A 29 -6.92 18.25 8.65
N LYS A 30 -7.77 18.02 9.67
CA LYS A 30 -7.72 16.78 10.47
C LYS A 30 -8.01 15.58 9.56
N LEU A 31 -7.09 14.62 9.53
CA LEU A 31 -7.28 13.39 8.76
C LEU A 31 -8.44 12.57 9.33
N ARG A 32 -9.16 11.86 8.46
CA ARG A 32 -10.34 11.06 8.83
C ARG A 32 -10.24 9.63 8.33
N ARG A 33 -9.79 9.44 7.08
CA ARG A 33 -9.85 8.13 6.42
C ARG A 33 -8.67 7.87 5.50
N VAL A 34 -8.15 6.64 5.56
CA VAL A 34 -7.10 6.12 4.68
C VAL A 34 -7.62 4.88 3.95
N TYR A 35 -7.40 4.82 2.64
CA TYR A 35 -7.55 3.62 1.84
C TYR A 35 -6.21 3.33 1.18
N VAL A 36 -5.68 2.15 1.41
CA VAL A 36 -4.46 1.69 0.75
C VAL A 36 -4.67 0.28 0.24
N GLU A 37 -4.28 0.07 -1.00
CA GLU A 37 -4.42 -1.22 -1.68
C GLU A 37 -3.16 -1.55 -2.44
N TYR A 38 -2.81 -2.83 -2.48
CA TYR A 38 -1.72 -3.33 -3.31
C TYR A 38 -2.19 -4.59 -4.02
N THR A 39 -2.38 -4.47 -5.34
CA THR A 39 -2.92 -5.54 -6.18
C THR A 39 -1.89 -6.00 -7.19
N GLN A 40 -1.69 -7.31 -7.25
CA GLN A 40 -0.89 -8.02 -8.24
C GLN A 40 -1.68 -9.24 -8.72
N GLY A 41 -1.44 -9.71 -9.94
CA GLY A 41 -2.14 -10.87 -10.51
C GLY A 41 -1.26 -12.08 -10.77
N TRP A 42 0.04 -12.00 -10.47
CA TRP A 42 1.03 -12.98 -10.89
C TRP A 42 0.93 -14.34 -10.17
N LEU A 43 0.27 -14.40 -9.01
CA LEU A 43 0.01 -15.63 -8.26
C LEU A 43 -1.44 -16.14 -8.39
N SER A 44 -2.20 -15.65 -9.37
CA SER A 44 -3.58 -16.11 -9.62
C SER A 44 -3.68 -17.61 -9.98
N GLU A 45 -2.58 -18.20 -10.42
CA GLU A 45 -2.45 -19.65 -10.69
C GLU A 45 -1.30 -20.25 -9.88
N ARG A 46 -1.24 -21.59 -9.81
CA ARG A 46 -0.18 -22.31 -9.09
C ARG A 46 1.15 -22.35 -9.84
N ILE A 47 1.68 -21.20 -10.22
CA ILE A 47 2.95 -21.08 -10.92
C ILE A 47 4.15 -21.56 -10.09
N GLU A 48 4.01 -21.65 -8.77
CA GLU A 48 5.00 -22.25 -7.87
C GLU A 48 5.33 -23.71 -8.20
N LEU A 49 4.43 -24.42 -8.86
CA LEU A 49 4.64 -25.79 -9.30
C LEU A 49 5.45 -25.90 -10.60
N LEU A 50 5.57 -24.82 -11.35
CA LEU A 50 6.29 -24.83 -12.62
C LEU A 50 7.82 -24.78 -12.46
N GLY A 51 8.30 -24.54 -11.24
CA GLY A 51 9.73 -24.43 -10.94
C GLY A 51 10.40 -23.19 -11.55
N GLY A 52 11.64 -22.90 -11.13
CA GLY A 52 12.49 -21.88 -11.74
C GLY A 52 12.03 -20.40 -11.56
N ASN A 53 11.05 -20.16 -10.71
CA ASN A 53 10.51 -18.82 -10.45
C ASN A 53 10.53 -18.45 -8.96
N ASN A 54 10.27 -17.18 -8.67
CA ASN A 54 10.24 -16.66 -7.29
C ASN A 54 9.00 -17.11 -6.49
N ALA A 55 7.99 -17.72 -7.11
CA ALA A 55 6.80 -18.19 -6.43
C ALA A 55 7.10 -19.33 -5.46
N GLY A 56 8.00 -20.24 -5.82
CA GLY A 56 8.30 -21.43 -5.03
C GLY A 56 8.77 -21.17 -3.60
N TRP A 57 9.51 -20.09 -3.35
CA TRP A 57 9.91 -19.74 -1.98
C TRP A 57 8.86 -18.85 -1.27
N ARG A 58 8.16 -17.99 -2.01
CA ARG A 58 7.14 -17.08 -1.44
C ARG A 58 5.90 -17.82 -0.96
N THR A 59 5.56 -18.93 -1.59
CA THR A 59 4.38 -19.75 -1.24
C THR A 59 4.71 -20.88 -0.27
N ASP A 60 5.98 -21.06 0.11
CA ASP A 60 6.42 -22.06 1.08
C ASP A 60 6.58 -21.43 2.48
N PRO A 61 5.71 -21.77 3.47
CA PRO A 61 5.76 -21.18 4.80
C PRO A 61 7.04 -21.51 5.58
N LYS A 62 7.79 -22.56 5.18
CA LYS A 62 9.10 -22.88 5.78
C LYS A 62 10.19 -21.90 5.35
N ARG A 63 10.00 -21.22 4.23
CA ARG A 63 10.97 -20.30 3.62
C ARG A 63 10.55 -18.84 3.75
N SER A 64 9.28 -18.54 3.50
CA SER A 64 8.72 -17.18 3.55
C SER A 64 8.18 -16.77 4.93
N GLY A 65 7.96 -17.74 5.84
CA GLY A 65 7.29 -17.51 7.10
C GLY A 65 5.78 -17.76 7.01
N LYS A 66 5.04 -17.31 8.02
CA LYS A 66 3.62 -17.63 8.18
C LYS A 66 2.67 -16.78 7.31
N ALA A 67 3.13 -15.68 6.75
CA ALA A 67 2.35 -14.78 5.93
C ALA A 67 2.82 -14.84 4.47
N GLY A 68 1.87 -14.95 3.56
CA GLY A 68 2.11 -14.92 2.12
C GLY A 68 1.97 -13.51 1.56
N CYS A 69 0.86 -13.22 0.91
CA CYS A 69 0.56 -11.94 0.27
C CYS A 69 0.67 -10.76 1.25
N ILE A 70 0.06 -10.88 2.44
CA ILE A 70 0.07 -9.78 3.41
C ILE A 70 1.50 -9.49 3.93
N GLY A 71 2.32 -10.51 4.06
CA GLY A 71 3.73 -10.38 4.46
C GLY A 71 4.61 -9.81 3.34
N ASP A 72 4.37 -10.21 2.10
CA ASP A 72 5.15 -9.76 0.94
C ASP A 72 4.76 -8.32 0.54
N ILE A 73 3.52 -8.08 0.16
CA ILE A 73 3.07 -6.80 -0.39
C ILE A 73 2.22 -5.94 0.56
N GLY A 74 1.50 -6.56 1.50
CA GLY A 74 0.73 -5.82 2.51
C GLY A 74 1.60 -4.95 3.41
N THR A 75 2.83 -5.37 3.70
CA THR A 75 3.83 -4.57 4.45
C THR A 75 4.21 -3.28 3.75
N HIS A 76 4.28 -3.27 2.42
CA HIS A 76 4.48 -2.06 1.63
C HIS A 76 3.30 -1.09 1.75
N ALA A 77 2.07 -1.61 1.65
CA ALA A 77 0.86 -0.80 1.81
C ALA A 77 0.76 -0.21 3.22
N TRP A 78 1.06 -1.02 4.25
CA TRP A 78 1.15 -0.55 5.63
C TRP A 78 2.15 0.58 5.79
N HIS A 79 3.40 0.34 5.38
CA HIS A 79 4.47 1.34 5.47
C HIS A 79 4.11 2.64 4.74
N LEU A 80 3.56 2.54 3.51
CA LEU A 80 3.17 3.70 2.72
C LEU A 80 2.13 4.56 3.45
N SER A 81 1.14 3.91 4.08
CA SER A 81 0.08 4.60 4.82
C SER A 81 0.61 5.35 6.04
N GLU A 82 1.47 4.71 6.84
CA GLU A 82 2.12 5.35 7.99
C GLU A 82 3.11 6.44 7.56
N TYR A 83 3.86 6.19 6.50
CA TYR A 83 4.85 7.15 6.00
C TYR A 83 4.23 8.46 5.55
N ILE A 84 3.14 8.40 4.77
CA ILE A 84 2.47 9.59 4.24
C ILE A 84 1.70 10.33 5.34
N THR A 85 0.95 9.61 6.17
CA THR A 85 0.12 10.22 7.21
C THR A 85 0.93 10.72 8.41
N GLY A 86 2.10 10.12 8.67
CA GLY A 86 2.85 10.33 9.90
C GLY A 86 2.22 9.67 11.14
N LEU A 87 1.11 8.94 10.97
CA LEU A 87 0.36 8.29 12.05
C LEU A 87 0.74 6.82 12.17
N LYS A 88 0.65 6.28 13.39
CA LYS A 88 0.84 4.84 13.65
C LYS A 88 -0.49 4.12 13.77
N VAL A 89 -0.54 2.90 13.23
CA VAL A 89 -1.66 1.99 13.46
C VAL A 89 -1.62 1.51 14.91
N LYS A 90 -2.76 1.60 15.59
CA LYS A 90 -2.94 1.17 16.98
C LYS A 90 -3.65 -0.17 17.09
N GLU A 91 -4.65 -0.38 16.26
CA GLU A 91 -5.49 -1.57 16.26
C GLU A 91 -5.80 -1.99 14.83
N LEU A 92 -6.00 -3.27 14.61
CA LEU A 92 -6.48 -3.81 13.35
C LEU A 92 -7.42 -5.00 13.56
N CYS A 93 -8.28 -5.20 12.57
CA CYS A 93 -9.03 -6.44 12.39
C CYS A 93 -8.81 -6.88 10.95
N ALA A 94 -8.34 -8.11 10.74
CA ALA A 94 -7.97 -8.61 9.43
C ALA A 94 -8.66 -9.92 9.08
N ASP A 95 -8.92 -10.11 7.79
CA ASP A 95 -9.29 -11.36 7.16
C ASP A 95 -8.22 -11.72 6.13
N LEU A 96 -7.64 -12.92 6.27
CA LEU A 96 -6.60 -13.45 5.39
C LEU A 96 -7.08 -14.75 4.79
N LYS A 97 -6.88 -14.95 3.48
CA LYS A 97 -7.37 -16.12 2.78
C LYS A 97 -6.37 -16.62 1.74
N ALA A 98 -6.34 -17.94 1.55
CA ALA A 98 -5.75 -18.60 0.40
C ALA A 98 -6.89 -19.03 -0.54
N PHE A 99 -7.02 -18.38 -1.69
CA PHE A 99 -8.02 -18.71 -2.70
C PHE A 99 -7.53 -19.78 -3.67
N VAL A 100 -6.24 -19.79 -4.00
CA VAL A 100 -5.68 -20.74 -4.93
C VAL A 100 -5.59 -22.12 -4.24
N PRO A 101 -6.28 -23.15 -4.77
CA PRO A 101 -6.37 -24.45 -4.11
C PRO A 101 -5.00 -25.06 -3.79
N GLY A 102 -4.84 -25.54 -2.55
CA GLY A 102 -3.61 -26.18 -2.07
C GLY A 102 -2.46 -25.22 -1.74
N ARG A 103 -2.66 -23.91 -1.76
CA ARG A 103 -1.71 -22.93 -1.24
C ARG A 103 -1.80 -22.89 0.28
N PRO A 104 -0.68 -23.00 1.03
CA PRO A 104 -0.70 -23.14 2.48
C PRO A 104 -0.71 -21.83 3.25
N ILE A 105 -0.48 -20.69 2.58
CA ILE A 105 -0.48 -19.34 3.16
C ILE A 105 -1.34 -18.40 2.32
N ASP A 106 -1.65 -17.24 2.86
CA ASP A 106 -2.53 -16.25 2.24
C ASP A 106 -2.02 -15.77 0.87
N ASP A 107 -2.93 -15.64 -0.09
CA ASP A 107 -2.73 -14.98 -1.38
C ASP A 107 -3.63 -13.75 -1.54
N ASP A 108 -4.47 -13.50 -0.52
CA ASP A 108 -5.34 -12.35 -0.39
C ASP A 108 -5.49 -11.96 1.08
N GLY A 109 -5.66 -10.66 1.34
CA GLY A 109 -5.90 -10.17 2.68
C GLY A 109 -6.48 -8.77 2.72
N ALA A 110 -7.36 -8.54 3.69
CA ALA A 110 -7.94 -7.23 3.98
C ALA A 110 -7.87 -6.92 5.47
N ALA A 111 -7.67 -5.65 5.81
CA ALA A 111 -7.67 -5.21 7.20
C ALA A 111 -8.39 -3.88 7.36
N PHE A 112 -9.22 -3.78 8.41
CA PHE A 112 -9.66 -2.50 8.97
C PHE A 112 -8.60 -2.00 9.94
N LEU A 113 -8.21 -0.74 9.82
CA LEU A 113 -7.14 -0.12 10.60
C LEU A 113 -7.68 1.03 11.45
N ARG A 114 -7.18 1.13 12.67
CA ARG A 114 -7.34 2.31 13.53
C ARG A 114 -5.96 2.91 13.77
N TYR A 115 -5.79 4.13 13.32
CA TYR A 115 -4.58 4.92 13.54
C TYR A 115 -4.70 5.78 14.80
N GLU A 116 -3.62 6.43 15.17
CA GLU A 116 -3.64 7.55 16.11
C GLU A 116 -4.63 8.62 15.67
N ASN A 117 -5.07 9.46 16.63
CA ASN A 117 -5.98 10.60 16.39
C ASN A 117 -7.34 10.23 15.78
N ASP A 118 -7.85 9.03 16.07
CA ASP A 118 -9.16 8.50 15.62
C ASP A 118 -9.28 8.38 14.08
N VAL A 119 -8.17 8.36 13.37
CA VAL A 119 -8.18 8.10 11.93
C VAL A 119 -8.42 6.62 11.68
N THR A 120 -9.31 6.31 10.73
CA THR A 120 -9.61 4.93 10.35
C THR A 120 -9.10 4.62 8.94
N GLY A 121 -8.85 3.35 8.65
CA GLY A 121 -8.40 2.93 7.33
C GLY A 121 -8.86 1.55 6.90
N VAL A 122 -8.65 1.30 5.63
CA VAL A 122 -8.74 -0.03 5.02
C VAL A 122 -7.45 -0.29 4.26
N LEU A 123 -6.86 -1.44 4.52
CA LEU A 123 -5.74 -1.97 3.75
C LEU A 123 -6.20 -3.25 3.06
N THR A 124 -5.91 -3.36 1.77
CA THR A 124 -6.06 -4.61 1.03
C THR A 124 -4.76 -4.95 0.33
N ALA A 125 -4.45 -6.25 0.27
CA ALA A 125 -3.32 -6.77 -0.48
C ALA A 125 -3.74 -8.08 -1.13
N THR A 126 -3.53 -8.20 -2.43
CA THR A 126 -3.87 -9.42 -3.18
C THR A 126 -2.83 -9.71 -4.26
N GLN A 127 -2.45 -10.98 -4.39
CA GLN A 127 -1.57 -11.45 -5.45
C GLN A 127 -2.31 -12.30 -6.50
N ILE A 128 -3.63 -12.33 -6.40
CA ILE A 128 -4.53 -13.08 -7.29
C ILE A 128 -5.47 -12.17 -8.08
N GLY A 129 -5.20 -10.87 -8.13
CA GLY A 129 -5.94 -9.89 -8.93
C GLY A 129 -5.65 -10.08 -10.42
N THR A 130 -6.30 -11.07 -11.04
CA THR A 130 -6.05 -11.47 -12.43
C THR A 130 -6.09 -10.29 -13.38
N GLY A 131 -5.03 -10.11 -14.17
CA GLY A 131 -4.88 -9.00 -15.11
C GLY A 131 -4.19 -7.77 -14.54
N GLU A 132 -4.02 -7.65 -13.23
CA GLU A 132 -3.24 -6.59 -12.61
C GLU A 132 -1.74 -6.91 -12.66
N ALA A 133 -0.93 -5.90 -12.97
CA ALA A 133 0.52 -6.05 -13.01
C ALA A 133 1.14 -5.83 -11.62
N ASN A 134 1.31 -4.58 -11.20
CA ASN A 134 1.92 -4.23 -9.92
C ASN A 134 1.39 -2.85 -9.49
N ASN A 135 0.26 -2.81 -8.80
CA ASN A 135 -0.50 -1.59 -8.59
C ASN A 135 -0.73 -1.32 -7.10
N ILE A 136 0.17 -0.53 -6.49
CA ILE A 136 -0.08 0.04 -5.17
C ILE A 136 -0.72 1.42 -5.32
N ARG A 137 -1.79 1.68 -4.56
CA ARG A 137 -2.56 2.91 -4.58
C ARG A 137 -2.92 3.33 -3.17
N ILE A 138 -2.91 4.63 -2.91
CA ILE A 138 -3.35 5.20 -1.63
C ILE A 138 -4.24 6.42 -1.85
N ARG A 139 -5.29 6.52 -1.03
CA ARG A 139 -6.18 7.67 -0.92
C ARG A 139 -6.33 8.07 0.53
N ILE A 140 -6.18 9.36 0.82
CA ILE A 140 -6.25 9.90 2.18
C ILE A 140 -7.21 11.08 2.16
N TYR A 141 -8.12 11.10 3.13
CA TYR A 141 -9.15 12.14 3.25
C TYR A 141 -9.08 12.83 4.61
N GLY A 142 -9.11 14.15 4.58
CA GLY A 142 -9.23 15.02 5.73
C GLY A 142 -10.47 15.91 5.66
N GLU A 143 -10.53 16.90 6.55
CA GLU A 143 -11.68 17.80 6.64
C GLU A 143 -11.79 18.79 5.48
N LYS A 144 -10.65 19.20 4.92
CA LYS A 144 -10.56 20.22 3.87
C LYS A 144 -10.40 19.63 2.48
N GLY A 145 -9.88 18.41 2.39
CA GLY A 145 -9.62 17.78 1.10
C GLY A 145 -9.11 16.35 1.23
N GLY A 146 -8.76 15.77 0.09
CA GLY A 146 -8.17 14.45 -0.01
C GLY A 146 -7.05 14.41 -1.02
N LEU A 147 -6.24 13.39 -0.94
CA LEU A 147 -5.19 13.12 -1.93
C LEU A 147 -5.25 11.67 -2.42
N GLU A 148 -4.68 11.47 -3.59
CA GLU A 148 -4.54 10.16 -4.21
C GLU A 148 -3.21 10.06 -4.94
N TRP A 149 -2.52 8.94 -4.71
CA TRP A 149 -1.35 8.53 -5.47
C TRP A 149 -1.48 7.06 -5.87
N ARG A 150 -0.97 6.71 -7.07
CA ARG A 150 -0.87 5.32 -7.54
C ARG A 150 0.44 5.09 -8.29
N GLN A 151 1.00 3.89 -8.15
CA GLN A 151 2.28 3.53 -8.76
C GLN A 151 2.22 3.53 -10.30
N MET A 152 1.08 3.20 -10.89
CA MET A 152 0.93 3.16 -12.34
C MET A 152 1.03 4.55 -13.00
N GLU A 153 0.93 5.62 -12.19
CA GLU A 153 1.18 7.01 -12.57
C GLU A 153 2.08 7.65 -11.52
N PRO A 154 3.35 7.21 -11.41
CA PRO A 154 4.17 7.45 -10.22
C PRO A 154 4.50 8.91 -9.97
N ASN A 155 4.49 9.73 -11.01
CA ASN A 155 4.76 11.16 -10.94
C ASN A 155 3.51 12.01 -10.68
N THR A 156 2.32 11.39 -10.69
CA THR A 156 1.06 12.12 -10.54
C THR A 156 0.58 12.08 -9.10
N LEU A 157 0.32 13.25 -8.50
CA LEU A 157 -0.39 13.40 -7.25
C LEU A 157 -1.68 14.18 -7.50
N THR A 158 -2.83 13.58 -7.18
CA THR A 158 -4.13 14.23 -7.29
C THR A 158 -4.57 14.75 -5.92
N LEU A 159 -4.91 16.03 -5.86
CA LEU A 159 -5.47 16.70 -4.68
C LEU A 159 -6.91 17.10 -4.96
N ARG A 160 -7.84 16.70 -4.10
CA ARG A 160 -9.27 17.04 -4.21
C ARG A 160 -9.67 17.92 -3.03
N TRP A 161 -10.29 19.04 -3.31
CA TRP A 161 -10.64 20.06 -2.32
C TRP A 161 -12.16 20.17 -2.16
N ARG A 162 -12.59 20.57 -0.97
CA ARG A 162 -14.01 20.81 -0.70
C ARG A 162 -14.52 22.09 -1.36
N ASP A 163 -13.67 23.08 -1.51
CA ASP A 163 -14.01 24.47 -1.82
C ASP A 163 -13.32 25.04 -3.08
N ARG A 164 -12.57 24.21 -3.80
CA ARG A 164 -11.87 24.60 -5.01
C ARG A 164 -11.67 23.41 -5.96
N PRO A 165 -11.31 23.64 -7.22
CA PRO A 165 -11.09 22.59 -8.19
C PRO A 165 -10.03 21.56 -7.76
N THR A 166 -10.13 20.35 -8.31
CA THR A 166 -9.09 19.31 -8.19
C THR A 166 -7.80 19.79 -8.83
N GLU A 167 -6.70 19.61 -8.12
CA GLU A 167 -5.35 19.86 -8.61
C GLU A 167 -4.70 18.51 -8.98
N ILE A 168 -4.05 18.47 -10.14
CA ILE A 168 -3.22 17.36 -10.58
C ILE A 168 -1.80 17.86 -10.69
N LEU A 169 -0.92 17.34 -9.84
CA LEU A 169 0.49 17.68 -9.85
C LEU A 169 1.25 16.61 -10.60
N ASP A 170 2.03 17.00 -11.59
CA ASP A 170 3.04 16.17 -12.23
C ASP A 170 4.41 16.47 -11.61
N ILE A 171 4.91 15.52 -10.84
CA ILE A 171 6.10 15.67 -9.99
C ILE A 171 7.18 14.72 -10.51
N GLY A 172 7.72 15.02 -11.65
CA GLY A 172 8.76 14.20 -12.29
C GLY A 172 9.87 15.01 -12.94
N ASN A 173 9.85 16.33 -12.79
CA ASN A 173 10.84 17.21 -13.38
C ASN A 173 12.05 17.45 -12.47
N ASN A 174 13.13 18.01 -13.04
CA ASN A 174 14.42 18.22 -12.36
C ASN A 174 14.39 19.23 -11.20
N GLY A 175 13.26 19.85 -10.90
CA GLY A 175 13.12 20.81 -9.81
C GLY A 175 12.53 20.24 -8.53
N TYR A 176 12.31 18.91 -8.48
CA TYR A 176 11.62 18.25 -7.36
C TYR A 176 12.48 17.21 -6.68
#